data_b8e647a0fd477dcdc4088f089430c60f
#
_entry.id   b8e647a0fd477dcdc4088f089430c60f
#
_cell.length_a   1.000
_cell.length_b   1.000
_cell.length_c   1.000
_cell.angle_alpha   90.00
_cell.angle_beta   90.00
_cell.angle_gamma   90.00
#
_symmetry.space_group_name_H-M   'P 1'
#
loop_
_entity.id
_entity.type
_entity.pdbx_description
1 polymer ?
#
loop_
_entity_poly.entity_id
_entity_poly.type
_entity_poly.pdbx_seq_one_letter_code
_entity_poly.pdbx_strand_id
1 'polypeptide(L)'
;MSTPEQSQLGKVSAYPDRYDAAQLYPIARAPNRSAIGVGATLPFLGADLWTAFELGWLNRRGKPQVALGHFTVPCETPNIIESKSFKLYLGSFNNTQFDDVDAVQACLRADLNEALWRGAPVQGSGVGVRILMPE
;
A
#
# COMPACT_ATOMS: atom_id res chain seq x y z
N MET A 1 1.63 -13.24 -13.08
CA MET A 1 0.95 -12.48 -12.04
C MET A 1 1.00 -13.20 -10.71
N SER A 2 1.30 -12.49 -9.63
CA SER A 2 1.51 -13.10 -8.31
C SER A 2 0.22 -13.63 -7.69
N THR A 3 0.33 -14.74 -6.95
CA THR A 3 -0.79 -15.37 -6.25
C THR A 3 -0.57 -15.30 -4.74
N PRO A 4 -1.63 -15.42 -3.91
CA PRO A 4 -1.46 -15.42 -2.45
C PRO A 4 -0.51 -16.51 -1.95
N GLU A 5 -0.47 -17.65 -2.61
CA GLU A 5 0.41 -18.77 -2.22
C GLU A 5 1.90 -18.43 -2.40
N GLN A 6 2.22 -17.46 -3.27
CA GLN A 6 3.58 -17.02 -3.53
C GLN A 6 4.00 -15.86 -2.62
N SER A 7 3.07 -15.33 -1.81
CA SER A 7 3.34 -14.21 -0.92
C SER A 7 4.01 -14.67 0.38
N GLN A 8 4.24 -13.71 1.29
CA GLN A 8 4.77 -13.98 2.62
C GLN A 8 3.72 -14.43 3.64
N LEU A 9 2.45 -14.46 3.22
CA LEU A 9 1.35 -14.85 4.10
C LEU A 9 1.57 -16.27 4.64
N GLY A 10 1.50 -16.42 5.97
CA GLY A 10 1.70 -17.71 6.64
C GLY A 10 3.15 -18.17 6.70
N LYS A 11 4.10 -17.43 6.18
CA LYS A 11 5.53 -17.76 6.22
C LYS A 11 6.23 -16.98 7.31
N VAL A 12 7.33 -17.53 7.83
CA VAL A 12 8.24 -16.78 8.71
C VAL A 12 8.96 -15.77 7.85
N SER A 13 8.89 -14.48 8.24
CA SER A 13 9.47 -13.41 7.49
C SER A 13 10.36 -12.55 8.38
N ALA A 14 11.50 -12.09 7.83
CA ALA A 14 12.32 -11.07 8.47
C ALA A 14 11.63 -9.72 8.33
N TYR A 15 11.59 -8.94 9.43
CA TYR A 15 11.10 -7.56 9.37
C TYR A 15 12.20 -6.67 8.81
N PRO A 16 11.90 -5.84 7.80
CA PRO A 16 12.90 -4.92 7.27
C PRO A 16 13.25 -3.84 8.30
N ASP A 17 14.52 -3.49 8.39
CA ASP A 17 15.04 -2.49 9.32
C ASP A 17 15.16 -1.09 8.68
N ARG A 18 14.85 -0.96 7.41
CA ARG A 18 14.82 0.30 6.66
C ARG A 18 13.77 0.23 5.57
N TYR A 19 13.42 1.40 5.03
CA TYR A 19 12.45 1.53 3.94
C TYR A 19 12.75 0.54 2.80
N ASP A 20 11.71 -0.19 2.38
CA ASP A 20 11.82 -1.19 1.32
C ASP A 20 10.48 -1.34 0.58
N ALA A 21 10.37 -0.70 -0.57
CA ALA A 21 9.18 -0.80 -1.42
C ALA A 21 8.94 -2.21 -1.96
N ALA A 22 9.99 -3.04 -2.04
CA ALA A 22 9.88 -4.41 -2.54
C ALA A 22 9.09 -5.33 -1.60
N GLN A 23 8.78 -4.90 -0.38
CA GLN A 23 7.90 -5.64 0.52
C GLN A 23 6.46 -5.72 0.00
N LEU A 24 6.02 -4.76 -0.80
CA LEU A 24 4.66 -4.76 -1.34
C LEU A 24 4.45 -5.95 -2.28
N TYR A 25 3.41 -6.74 -2.01
CA TYR A 25 3.06 -7.92 -2.80
C TYR A 25 1.69 -7.71 -3.43
N PRO A 26 1.64 -7.30 -4.72
CA PRO A 26 0.37 -7.10 -5.40
C PRO A 26 -0.26 -8.44 -5.79
N ILE A 27 -1.58 -8.52 -5.65
CA ILE A 27 -2.38 -9.68 -6.03
C ILE A 27 -3.41 -9.21 -7.05
N ALA A 28 -3.50 -9.91 -8.18
CA ALA A 28 -4.48 -9.60 -9.21
C ALA A 28 -5.91 -9.77 -8.70
N ARG A 29 -6.77 -8.80 -8.99
CA ARG A 29 -8.20 -8.87 -8.65
C ARG A 29 -8.97 -9.83 -9.59
N ALA A 30 -8.54 -9.95 -10.84
CA ALA A 30 -9.31 -10.62 -11.89
C ALA A 30 -9.71 -12.06 -11.55
N PRO A 31 -8.83 -12.94 -11.00
CA PRO A 31 -9.24 -14.30 -10.68
C PRO A 31 -10.41 -14.37 -9.69
N ASN A 32 -10.39 -13.57 -8.63
CA ASN A 32 -11.45 -13.57 -7.63
C ASN A 32 -12.75 -12.96 -8.18
N ARG A 33 -12.63 -11.90 -8.99
CA ARG A 33 -13.79 -11.30 -9.65
C ARG A 33 -14.43 -12.24 -10.63
N SER A 34 -13.63 -12.96 -11.44
CA SER A 34 -14.15 -13.96 -12.38
C SER A 34 -14.88 -15.08 -11.66
N ALA A 35 -14.41 -15.51 -10.51
CA ALA A 35 -15.04 -16.57 -9.71
C ALA A 35 -16.44 -16.21 -9.25
N ILE A 36 -16.78 -14.93 -9.13
CA ILE A 36 -18.13 -14.45 -8.76
C ILE A 36 -18.87 -13.82 -9.92
N GLY A 37 -18.39 -14.02 -11.16
CA GLY A 37 -19.08 -13.53 -12.35
C GLY A 37 -18.82 -12.07 -12.72
N VAL A 38 -17.82 -11.42 -12.11
CA VAL A 38 -17.45 -10.03 -12.45
C VAL A 38 -16.36 -10.05 -13.53
N GLY A 39 -16.69 -9.49 -14.70
CA GLY A 39 -15.77 -9.42 -15.84
C GLY A 39 -14.92 -8.15 -15.83
N ALA A 40 -14.29 -7.87 -16.99
CA ALA A 40 -13.43 -6.71 -17.16
C ALA A 40 -14.16 -5.38 -17.02
N THR A 41 -15.45 -5.33 -17.42
CA THR A 41 -16.31 -4.17 -17.20
C THR A 41 -16.93 -4.30 -15.82
N LEU A 42 -16.58 -3.38 -14.92
CA LEU A 42 -17.07 -3.42 -13.54
C LEU A 42 -18.51 -2.94 -13.47
N PRO A 43 -19.40 -3.70 -12.79
CA PRO A 43 -20.80 -3.30 -12.60
C PRO A 43 -20.97 -2.31 -11.43
N PHE A 44 -19.89 -1.83 -10.83
CA PHE A 44 -19.93 -0.95 -9.66
C PHE A 44 -18.87 0.15 -9.77
N LEU A 45 -19.05 1.17 -8.94
CA LEU A 45 -18.09 2.25 -8.72
C LEU A 45 -17.64 2.19 -7.26
N GLY A 46 -16.52 2.82 -6.95
CA GLY A 46 -16.11 2.96 -5.56
C GLY A 46 -14.63 2.74 -5.35
N ALA A 47 -14.29 2.57 -4.08
CA ALA A 47 -12.91 2.41 -3.65
C ALA A 47 -12.85 1.60 -2.36
N ASP A 48 -11.70 0.94 -2.15
CA ASP A 48 -11.36 0.35 -0.88
C ASP A 48 -10.74 1.43 0.01
N LEU A 49 -11.13 1.46 1.28
CA LEU A 49 -10.58 2.38 2.26
C LEU A 49 -9.77 1.60 3.27
N TRP A 50 -8.48 1.92 3.39
CA TRP A 50 -7.58 1.27 4.35
C TRP A 50 -7.12 2.29 5.38
N THR A 51 -6.94 1.84 6.62
CA THR A 51 -6.43 2.68 7.70
C THR A 51 -5.23 2.00 8.35
N ALA A 52 -4.11 2.73 8.42
CA ALA A 52 -2.95 2.35 9.21
C ALA A 52 -2.96 3.16 10.49
N PHE A 53 -3.13 2.48 11.65
CA PHE A 53 -3.26 3.16 12.93
C PHE A 53 -1.91 3.57 13.54
N GLU A 54 -0.82 2.93 13.11
CA GLU A 54 0.52 3.19 13.65
C GLU A 54 1.54 3.28 12.51
N LEU A 55 1.40 4.34 11.71
CA LEU A 55 2.41 4.64 10.69
C LEU A 55 3.54 5.42 11.36
N GLY A 56 4.78 4.96 11.20
CA GLY A 56 5.93 5.57 11.85
C GLY A 56 7.11 5.79 10.91
N TRP A 57 7.90 6.80 11.21
CA TRP A 57 9.16 7.10 10.52
C TRP A 57 10.03 7.97 11.42
N LEU A 58 11.24 8.29 10.98
CA LEU A 58 12.12 9.23 11.67
C LEU A 58 12.13 10.56 10.93
N ASN A 59 12.06 11.66 11.67
CA ASN A 59 12.20 12.98 11.06
C ASN A 59 13.67 13.28 10.72
N ARG A 60 13.94 14.47 10.19
CA ARG A 60 15.29 14.87 9.78
C ARG A 60 16.31 14.78 10.90
N ARG A 61 15.89 14.90 12.15
CA ARG A 61 16.75 14.84 13.34
C ARG A 61 16.84 13.42 13.91
N GLY A 62 16.22 12.43 13.24
CA GLY A 62 16.19 11.06 13.72
C GLY A 62 15.18 10.80 14.83
N LYS A 63 14.25 11.74 15.08
CA LYS A 63 13.23 11.58 16.11
C LYS A 63 12.05 10.79 15.55
N PRO A 64 11.57 9.74 16.25
CA PRO A 64 10.40 8.99 15.82
C PRO A 64 9.14 9.84 15.71
N GLN A 65 8.44 9.68 14.59
CA GLN A 65 7.12 10.25 14.35
C GLN A 65 6.12 9.11 14.25
N VAL A 66 4.90 9.33 14.75
CA VAL A 66 3.79 8.38 14.64
C VAL A 66 2.59 9.12 14.11
N ALA A 67 1.88 8.49 13.19
CA ALA A 67 0.71 9.09 12.56
C ALA A 67 -0.31 8.03 12.20
N LEU A 68 -1.49 8.49 11.81
CA LEU A 68 -2.55 7.66 11.24
C LEU A 68 -2.56 7.88 9.74
N GLY A 69 -2.59 6.80 8.96
CA GLY A 69 -2.65 6.87 7.50
C GLY A 69 -3.99 6.39 6.96
N HIS A 70 -4.58 7.17 6.07
CA HIS A 70 -5.76 6.76 5.31
C HIS A 70 -5.39 6.56 3.85
N PHE A 71 -5.81 5.44 3.29
CA PHE A 71 -5.52 5.05 1.91
C PHE A 71 -6.83 4.81 1.18
N THR A 72 -6.98 5.41 0.00
CA THR A 72 -8.13 5.22 -0.86
C THR A 72 -7.66 4.53 -2.14
N VAL A 73 -8.12 3.29 -2.35
CA VAL A 73 -7.69 2.47 -3.49
C VAL A 73 -8.86 2.32 -4.44
N PRO A 74 -8.80 2.94 -5.64
CA PRO A 74 -9.90 2.81 -6.61
C PRO A 74 -10.18 1.36 -6.96
N CYS A 75 -11.46 1.02 -7.14
CA CYS A 75 -11.84 -0.34 -7.54
C CYS A 75 -11.33 -0.73 -8.93
N GLU A 76 -10.93 0.26 -9.75
CA GLU A 76 -10.37 0.05 -11.08
C GLU A 76 -8.94 -0.47 -11.05
N THR A 77 -8.22 -0.41 -9.92
CA THR A 77 -6.86 -0.96 -9.88
C THR A 77 -6.89 -2.45 -10.23
N PRO A 78 -6.00 -2.93 -11.12
CA PRO A 78 -5.97 -4.35 -11.45
C PRO A 78 -5.52 -5.23 -10.30
N ASN A 79 -4.87 -4.65 -9.28
CA ASN A 79 -4.32 -5.38 -8.15
C ASN A 79 -4.83 -4.84 -6.82
N ILE A 80 -4.75 -5.69 -5.80
CA ILE A 80 -4.77 -5.32 -4.38
C ILE A 80 -3.41 -5.65 -3.79
N ILE A 81 -3.15 -5.21 -2.55
CA ILE A 81 -1.92 -5.59 -1.85
C ILE A 81 -2.27 -6.64 -0.79
N GLU A 82 -1.47 -7.70 -0.72
CA GLU A 82 -1.62 -8.71 0.32
C GLU A 82 -1.34 -8.07 1.69
N SER A 83 -2.18 -8.36 2.68
CA SER A 83 -2.22 -7.58 3.94
C SER A 83 -0.94 -7.68 4.76
N LYS A 84 -0.32 -8.86 4.84
CA LYS A 84 0.95 -9.03 5.59
C LYS A 84 2.08 -8.23 4.93
N SER A 85 2.15 -8.25 3.60
CA SER A 85 3.16 -7.50 2.85
C SER A 85 2.97 -6.00 3.00
N PHE A 86 1.72 -5.53 3.05
CA PHE A 86 1.43 -4.13 3.31
C PHE A 86 1.93 -3.71 4.69
N LYS A 87 1.69 -4.55 5.70
CA LYS A 87 2.16 -4.30 7.06
C LYS A 87 3.69 -4.27 7.14
N LEU A 88 4.37 -5.21 6.47
CA LEU A 88 5.84 -5.23 6.41
C LEU A 88 6.38 -3.99 5.68
N TYR A 89 5.73 -3.59 4.61
CA TYR A 89 6.10 -2.39 3.87
C TYR A 89 5.99 -1.14 4.75
N LEU A 90 4.85 -0.95 5.43
CA LEU A 90 4.67 0.19 6.33
C LEU A 90 5.68 0.15 7.49
N GLY A 91 5.96 -1.04 8.03
CA GLY A 91 6.96 -1.22 9.08
C GLY A 91 8.37 -0.85 8.63
N SER A 92 8.67 -0.94 7.34
CA SER A 92 9.98 -0.58 6.80
C SER A 92 10.29 0.93 6.93
N PHE A 93 9.27 1.76 7.16
CA PHE A 93 9.44 3.19 7.36
C PHE A 93 9.95 3.54 8.76
N ASN A 94 9.76 2.66 9.75
CA ASN A 94 9.95 2.99 11.17
C ASN A 94 11.32 3.54 11.51
N ASN A 95 12.37 3.02 10.87
CA ASN A 95 13.74 3.43 11.14
C ASN A 95 14.36 4.23 9.99
N THR A 96 13.54 4.75 9.10
CA THR A 96 13.99 5.52 7.94
C THR A 96 13.66 6.99 8.13
N GLN A 97 14.63 7.86 7.83
CA GLN A 97 14.45 9.31 7.91
C GLN A 97 13.75 9.85 6.68
N PHE A 98 12.81 10.75 6.91
CA PHE A 98 12.15 11.54 5.86
C PHE A 98 12.20 13.01 6.27
N ASP A 99 12.31 13.90 5.30
CA ASP A 99 12.44 15.35 5.56
C ASP A 99 11.21 15.93 6.26
N ASP A 100 10.02 15.48 5.84
CA ASP A 100 8.75 15.97 6.39
C ASP A 100 7.63 14.96 6.09
N VAL A 101 6.42 15.27 6.56
CA VAL A 101 5.25 14.43 6.32
C VAL A 101 4.88 14.36 4.84
N ASP A 102 5.12 15.44 4.09
CA ASP A 102 4.81 15.46 2.65
C ASP A 102 5.70 14.47 1.89
N ALA A 103 6.97 14.33 2.29
CA ALA A 103 7.88 13.36 1.69
C ALA A 103 7.42 11.91 1.97
N VAL A 104 6.94 11.62 3.16
CA VAL A 104 6.37 10.31 3.50
C VAL A 104 5.13 10.04 2.66
N GLN A 105 4.23 11.00 2.57
CA GLN A 105 3.00 10.88 1.79
C GLN A 105 3.28 10.65 0.31
N ALA A 106 4.22 11.40 -0.27
CA ALA A 106 4.61 11.25 -1.67
C ALA A 106 5.22 9.86 -1.93
N CYS A 107 6.05 9.37 -1.03
CA CYS A 107 6.66 8.05 -1.13
C CYS A 107 5.60 6.95 -1.10
N LEU A 108 4.67 7.00 -0.16
CA LEU A 108 3.55 6.05 -0.06
C LEU A 108 2.70 6.05 -1.33
N ARG A 109 2.36 7.23 -1.82
CA ARG A 109 1.54 7.35 -3.04
C ARG A 109 2.24 6.76 -4.25
N ALA A 110 3.52 7.07 -4.44
CA ALA A 110 4.29 6.56 -5.58
C ALA A 110 4.40 5.04 -5.54
N ASP A 111 4.73 4.47 -4.39
CA ASP A 111 4.90 3.02 -4.25
C ASP A 111 3.58 2.27 -4.45
N LEU A 112 2.50 2.77 -3.86
CA LEU A 112 1.19 2.13 -3.98
C LEU A 112 0.64 2.24 -5.40
N ASN A 113 0.81 3.37 -6.07
CA ASN A 113 0.40 3.50 -7.47
C ASN A 113 1.19 2.54 -8.36
N GLU A 114 2.49 2.38 -8.13
CA GLU A 114 3.29 1.43 -8.91
C GLU A 114 2.79 0.00 -8.73
N ALA A 115 2.56 -0.43 -7.51
CA ALA A 115 2.15 -1.81 -7.23
C ALA A 115 0.70 -2.09 -7.64
N LEU A 116 -0.22 -1.20 -7.31
CA LEU A 116 -1.66 -1.41 -7.51
C LEU A 116 -2.07 -1.27 -8.98
N TRP A 117 -1.42 -0.40 -9.72
CA TRP A 117 -1.69 -0.19 -11.15
C TRP A 117 -0.74 -0.98 -12.06
N ARG A 118 0.15 -1.80 -11.51
CA ARG A 118 1.10 -2.58 -12.32
C ARG A 118 0.37 -3.38 -13.37
N GLY A 119 0.77 -3.20 -14.62
CA GLY A 119 0.14 -3.81 -15.78
C GLY A 119 -0.97 -2.97 -16.41
N ALA A 120 -1.27 -1.78 -15.89
CA ALA A 120 -2.28 -0.87 -16.42
C ALA A 120 -1.87 0.59 -16.17
N PRO A 121 -2.37 1.54 -16.98
CA PRO A 121 -2.10 2.96 -16.69
C PRO A 121 -2.90 3.42 -15.46
N VAL A 122 -2.30 4.33 -14.68
CA VAL A 122 -3.00 4.94 -13.56
C VAL A 122 -4.17 5.78 -14.07
N GLN A 123 -5.36 5.57 -13.49
CA GLN A 123 -6.56 6.30 -13.85
C GLN A 123 -6.83 7.42 -12.84
N GLY A 124 -7.28 8.57 -13.33
CA GLY A 124 -7.59 9.73 -12.50
C GLY A 124 -6.39 10.16 -11.67
N SER A 125 -6.62 10.44 -10.38
CA SER A 125 -5.56 10.79 -9.44
C SER A 125 -4.87 9.57 -8.81
N GLY A 126 -5.29 8.34 -9.18
CA GLY A 126 -4.72 7.11 -8.64
C GLY A 126 -5.10 6.86 -7.19
N VAL A 127 -4.16 6.28 -6.43
CA VAL A 127 -4.34 5.97 -5.01
C VAL A 127 -4.28 7.25 -4.19
N GLY A 128 -5.25 7.44 -3.32
CA GLY A 128 -5.26 8.53 -2.35
C GLY A 128 -4.49 8.15 -1.09
N VAL A 129 -3.64 9.04 -0.61
CA VAL A 129 -2.92 8.87 0.65
C VAL A 129 -3.06 10.13 1.48
N ARG A 130 -3.51 9.97 2.72
CA ARG A 130 -3.64 11.08 3.67
C ARG A 130 -3.02 10.67 5.00
N ILE A 131 -2.09 11.48 5.49
CA ILE A 131 -1.44 11.25 6.77
C ILE A 131 -1.99 12.27 7.77
N LEU A 132 -2.47 11.76 8.89
CA LEU A 132 -3.01 12.57 9.99
C LEU A 132 -2.04 12.52 11.15
N MET A 133 -1.40 13.65 11.43
CA MET A 133 -0.48 13.78 12.56
C MET A 133 -1.27 13.97 13.85
N PRO A 134 -0.80 13.45 14.98
CA PRO A 134 -1.40 13.78 16.27
C PRO A 134 -1.23 15.27 16.59
N GLU A 135 -2.23 15.84 17.26
CA GLU A 135 -2.19 17.23 17.69
C GLU A 135 -1.26 17.45 18.89
#